data_6a183c3865aa9f5b4ff7ba5d425a320b
#
_entry.id   6a183c3865aa9f5b4ff7ba5d425a320b
#
_cell.length_a   1.000
_cell.length_b   1.000
_cell.length_c   1.000
_cell.angle_alpha   90.00
_cell.angle_beta   90.00
_cell.angle_gamma   90.00
#
_symmetry.space_group_name_H-M   'P 1'
#
loop_
_entity.id
_entity.type
_entity.pdbx_description
1 polymer ?
#
loop_
_entity_poly.entity_id
_entity_poly.type
_entity_poly.pdbx_seq_one_letter_code
_entity_poly.pdbx_strand_id
1 'polypeptide(L)'
;MVKIEDILNKLREVTDPELGYDIISLGEIEDVREENGEYIIKFLPTSPLCPFISAILEQIDEKLKELNIYENSKIEIDFENKWSLDRISPEVRKQLGI
;
A
#
# COMPACT_ATOMS: atom_id res chain seq x y z
N MET A 1 -2.23 1.52 -21.32
CA MET A 1 -1.11 1.51 -20.38
C MET A 1 -1.55 2.01 -19.02
N VAL A 2 -1.23 1.27 -17.98
CA VAL A 2 -1.63 1.64 -16.62
C VAL A 2 -0.70 2.73 -16.08
N LYS A 3 -1.26 3.79 -15.54
CA LYS A 3 -0.50 4.89 -14.98
C LYS A 3 -0.28 4.66 -13.48
N ILE A 4 0.76 5.28 -12.92
CA ILE A 4 1.01 5.23 -11.47
C ILE A 4 -0.22 5.69 -10.69
N GLU A 5 -0.88 6.73 -11.17
CA GLU A 5 -2.11 7.25 -10.55
C GLU A 5 -3.22 6.21 -10.50
N ASP A 6 -3.35 5.40 -11.56
CA ASP A 6 -4.33 4.32 -11.60
C ASP A 6 -4.04 3.26 -10.53
N ILE A 7 -2.75 2.96 -10.34
CA ILE A 7 -2.33 2.01 -9.32
C ILE A 7 -2.65 2.55 -7.93
N LEU A 8 -2.30 3.81 -7.67
CA LEU A 8 -2.59 4.43 -6.37
C LEU A 8 -4.08 4.44 -6.07
N ASN A 9 -4.90 4.81 -7.05
CA ASN A 9 -6.35 4.82 -6.88
C ASN A 9 -6.90 3.42 -6.60
N LYS A 10 -6.34 2.41 -7.26
CA LYS A 10 -6.77 1.03 -7.04
C LYS A 10 -6.37 0.53 -5.65
N LEU A 11 -5.18 0.93 -5.20
CA LEU A 11 -4.70 0.55 -3.86
C LEU A 11 -5.49 1.21 -2.74
N ARG A 12 -6.24 2.27 -3.01
CA ARG A 12 -7.17 2.84 -2.02
C ARG A 12 -8.32 1.90 -1.66
N GLU A 13 -8.49 0.83 -2.44
CA GLU A 13 -9.48 -0.20 -2.16
C GLU A 13 -8.93 -1.28 -1.23
N VAL A 14 -7.63 -1.23 -0.92
CA VAL A 14 -6.98 -2.19 0.00
C VAL A 14 -7.06 -1.63 1.41
N THR A 15 -7.66 -2.41 2.31
CA THR A 15 -7.88 -1.99 3.69
C THR A 15 -6.97 -2.75 4.64
N ASP A 16 -6.37 -2.01 5.58
CA ASP A 16 -5.62 -2.61 6.69
C ASP A 16 -6.66 -3.11 7.70
N PRO A 17 -6.74 -4.43 7.93
CA PRO A 17 -7.77 -4.98 8.83
C PRO A 17 -7.57 -4.59 10.29
N GLU A 18 -6.36 -4.19 10.69
CA GLU A 18 -6.09 -3.77 12.05
C GLU A 18 -6.63 -2.36 12.33
N LEU A 19 -6.45 -1.45 11.37
CA LEU A 19 -6.83 -0.05 11.55
C LEU A 19 -8.15 0.32 10.88
N GLY A 20 -8.62 -0.48 9.92
CA GLY A 20 -9.91 -0.26 9.27
C GLY A 20 -9.92 0.83 8.20
N TYR A 21 -8.76 1.31 7.77
CA TYR A 21 -8.63 2.34 6.73
C TYR A 21 -7.79 1.82 5.57
N ASP A 22 -7.86 2.50 4.44
CA ASP A 22 -7.10 2.09 3.27
C ASP A 22 -5.59 2.37 3.46
N ILE A 23 -4.77 1.55 2.83
CA ILE A 23 -3.32 1.61 3.01
C ILE A 23 -2.69 2.89 2.47
N ILE A 24 -3.33 3.55 1.50
CA ILE A 24 -2.82 4.83 0.98
C ILE A 24 -2.99 5.92 2.05
N SER A 25 -4.18 6.03 2.64
CA SER A 25 -4.45 7.01 3.69
C SER A 25 -3.60 6.79 4.93
N LEU A 26 -3.28 5.54 5.22
CA LEU A 26 -2.44 5.18 6.38
C LEU A 26 -0.95 5.38 6.12
N GLY A 27 -0.56 5.70 4.89
CA GLY A 27 0.84 5.90 4.55
C GLY A 27 1.65 4.61 4.55
N GLU A 28 1.01 3.47 4.27
CA GLU A 28 1.70 2.18 4.18
C GLU A 28 2.30 1.93 2.80
N ILE A 29 2.00 2.78 1.83
CA ILE A 29 2.64 2.74 0.52
C ILE A 29 3.63 3.89 0.46
N GLU A 30 4.93 3.56 0.44
CA GLU A 30 5.98 4.56 0.37
C GLU A 30 6.18 5.11 -1.03
N ASP A 31 6.07 4.23 -2.03
CA ASP A 31 6.40 4.60 -3.40
C ASP A 31 5.75 3.62 -4.37
N VAL A 32 5.38 4.13 -5.52
CA VAL A 32 4.96 3.33 -6.66
C VAL A 32 5.67 3.91 -7.86
N ARG A 33 6.48 3.10 -8.54
CA ARG A 33 7.22 3.56 -9.71
C ARG A 33 7.25 2.51 -10.80
N GLU A 34 7.56 2.95 -12.00
CA GLU A 34 7.77 2.07 -13.13
C GLU A 34 9.25 2.12 -13.51
N GLU A 35 9.86 0.95 -13.64
CA GLU A 35 11.24 0.82 -14.07
C GLU A 35 11.33 -0.31 -15.11
N ASN A 36 11.81 0.02 -16.30
CA ASN A 36 12.04 -0.97 -17.36
C ASN A 36 10.84 -1.86 -17.67
N GLY A 37 9.65 -1.27 -17.62
CA GLY A 37 8.42 -2.00 -17.91
C GLY A 37 7.84 -2.75 -16.71
N GLU A 38 8.46 -2.65 -15.54
CA GLU A 38 7.96 -3.24 -14.32
C GLU A 38 7.44 -2.17 -13.38
N TYR A 39 6.36 -2.49 -12.67
CA TYR A 39 5.82 -1.61 -11.63
C TYR A 39 6.35 -2.08 -10.28
N ILE A 40 6.94 -1.16 -9.53
CA ILE A 40 7.50 -1.47 -8.21
C ILE A 40 6.71 -0.73 -7.16
N ILE A 41 6.13 -1.49 -6.23
CA ILE A 41 5.30 -0.96 -5.16
C ILE A 41 6.05 -1.18 -3.84
N LYS A 42 6.40 -0.09 -3.18
CA LYS A 42 7.14 -0.17 -1.92
C LYS A 42 6.18 -0.05 -0.76
N PHE A 43 6.04 -1.13 -0.01
CA PHE A 43 5.10 -1.27 1.10
C PHE A 43 5.82 -1.11 2.44
N LEU A 44 5.26 -0.27 3.30
CA LEU A 44 5.77 -0.05 4.66
C LEU A 44 4.71 -0.52 5.66
N PRO A 45 4.85 -1.70 6.23
CA PRO A 45 3.87 -2.21 7.19
C PRO A 45 3.88 -1.39 8.49
N THR A 46 2.75 -1.34 9.18
CA THR A 46 2.64 -0.62 10.45
C THR A 46 3.56 -1.24 11.52
N SER A 47 3.85 -2.52 11.37
CA SER A 47 4.80 -3.22 12.22
C SER A 47 5.40 -4.37 11.42
N PRO A 48 6.73 -4.62 11.52
CA PRO A 48 7.33 -5.77 10.84
C PRO A 48 6.84 -7.11 11.39
N LEU A 49 6.21 -7.09 12.57
CA LEU A 49 5.63 -8.27 13.19
C LEU A 49 4.12 -8.33 13.05
N CYS A 50 3.54 -7.46 12.20
CA CYS A 50 2.10 -7.40 11.99
C CYS A 50 1.60 -8.73 11.38
N PRO A 51 0.66 -9.43 12.04
CA PRO A 51 0.16 -10.71 11.52
C PRO A 51 -0.72 -10.53 10.27
N PHE A 52 -1.08 -9.28 9.94
CA PHE A 52 -1.94 -8.98 8.81
C PHE A 52 -1.19 -8.62 7.53
N ILE A 53 0.15 -8.67 7.56
CA ILE A 53 0.96 -8.36 6.35
C ILE A 53 0.55 -9.24 5.18
N SER A 54 0.42 -10.55 5.42
CA SER A 54 0.03 -11.49 4.35
C SER A 54 -1.34 -11.15 3.75
N ALA A 55 -2.30 -10.79 4.60
CA ALA A 55 -3.64 -10.43 4.15
C ALA A 55 -3.62 -9.17 3.29
N ILE A 56 -2.81 -8.17 3.67
CA ILE A 56 -2.68 -6.94 2.90
C ILE A 56 -2.01 -7.23 1.56
N LEU A 57 -0.94 -8.03 1.56
CA LEU A 57 -0.24 -8.38 0.32
C LEU A 57 -1.16 -9.14 -0.64
N GLU A 58 -2.01 -10.03 -0.14
CA GLU A 58 -2.98 -10.73 -0.98
C GLU A 58 -3.97 -9.77 -1.62
N GLN A 59 -4.43 -8.76 -0.88
CA GLN A 59 -5.32 -7.75 -1.42
C GLN A 59 -4.62 -6.93 -2.51
N ILE A 60 -3.36 -6.56 -2.28
CA ILE A 60 -2.58 -5.82 -3.28
C ILE A 60 -2.44 -6.65 -4.54
N ASP A 61 -2.11 -7.94 -4.42
CA ASP A 61 -1.99 -8.84 -5.57
C ASP A 61 -3.29 -8.89 -6.36
N GLU A 62 -4.42 -8.98 -5.69
CA GLU A 62 -5.72 -8.99 -6.36
C GLU A 62 -5.96 -7.71 -7.17
N LYS A 63 -5.61 -6.55 -6.60
CA LYS A 63 -5.78 -5.28 -7.29
C LYS A 63 -4.86 -5.18 -8.51
N LEU A 64 -3.65 -5.69 -8.42
CA LEU A 64 -2.73 -5.71 -9.55
C LEU A 64 -3.26 -6.63 -10.66
N LYS A 65 -3.90 -7.74 -10.30
CA LYS A 65 -4.55 -8.62 -11.26
C LYS A 65 -5.73 -7.95 -11.96
N GLU A 66 -6.51 -7.18 -11.21
CA GLU A 66 -7.63 -6.43 -11.78
C GLU A 66 -7.15 -5.40 -12.80
N LEU A 67 -5.95 -4.84 -12.61
CA LEU A 67 -5.33 -3.90 -13.54
C LEU A 67 -4.56 -4.59 -14.67
N ASN A 68 -4.48 -5.92 -14.65
CA ASN A 68 -3.73 -6.72 -15.63
C ASN A 68 -2.22 -6.41 -15.64
N ILE A 69 -1.66 -6.03 -14.50
CA ILE A 69 -0.23 -5.74 -14.38
C ILE A 69 0.46 -6.62 -13.33
N TYR A 70 -0.24 -7.61 -12.80
CA TYR A 70 0.31 -8.48 -11.75
C TYR A 70 1.65 -9.11 -12.14
N GLU A 71 1.75 -9.63 -13.35
CA GLU A 71 2.97 -10.30 -13.82
C GLU A 71 4.13 -9.34 -14.02
N ASN A 72 3.82 -8.05 -14.23
CA ASN A 72 4.82 -7.00 -14.43
C ASN A 72 5.05 -6.18 -13.17
N SER A 73 4.58 -6.66 -12.03
CA SER A 73 4.65 -5.91 -10.77
C SER A 73 5.49 -6.64 -9.74
N LYS A 74 6.10 -5.85 -8.86
CA LYS A 74 6.91 -6.36 -7.76
C LYS A 74 6.58 -5.55 -6.53
N ILE A 75 6.37 -6.23 -5.40
CA ILE A 75 6.14 -5.59 -4.12
C ILE A 75 7.42 -5.72 -3.30
N GLU A 76 7.96 -4.57 -2.88
CA GLU A 76 9.11 -4.53 -1.99
C GLU A 76 8.64 -4.10 -0.62
N ILE A 77 8.95 -4.91 0.39
CA ILE A 77 8.59 -4.60 1.78
C ILE A 77 9.76 -3.89 2.43
N ASP A 78 9.50 -2.72 2.99
CA ASP A 78 10.53 -1.95 3.70
C ASP A 78 10.53 -2.36 5.17
N PHE A 79 11.60 -3.01 5.61
CA PHE A 79 11.80 -3.37 7.01
C PHE A 79 12.81 -2.46 7.71
N GLU A 80 13.41 -1.51 6.98
CA GLU A 80 14.41 -0.60 7.53
C GLU A 80 13.79 0.64 8.16
N ASN A 81 12.81 1.22 7.48
CA ASN A 81 12.08 2.37 8.00
C ASN A 81 10.93 1.91 8.87
N LYS A 82 10.54 2.77 9.80
CA LYS A 82 9.42 2.48 10.68
C LYS A 82 8.23 3.34 10.28
N TRP A 83 7.08 2.69 10.19
CA TRP A 83 5.83 3.41 10.03
C TRP A 83 5.54 4.19 11.32
N SER A 84 4.95 5.39 11.17
CA SER A 84 4.54 6.20 12.32
C SER A 84 3.20 6.86 12.04
N LEU A 85 2.56 7.37 13.09
CA LEU A 85 1.27 8.03 12.98
C LEU A 85 1.32 9.27 12.08
N ASP A 86 2.50 9.88 11.95
CA ASP A 86 2.69 11.05 11.09
C ASP A 86 2.43 10.75 9.61
N ARG A 87 2.48 9.48 9.23
CA ARG A 87 2.25 9.06 7.85
C ARG A 87 0.77 8.97 7.50
N ILE A 88 -0.10 8.95 8.50
CA ILE A 88 -1.55 8.90 8.27
C ILE A 88 -2.00 10.25 7.70
N SER A 89 -2.89 10.23 6.70
CA SER A 89 -3.41 11.45 6.12
C SER A 89 -4.09 12.31 7.17
N PRO A 90 -4.03 13.65 7.03
CA PRO A 90 -4.66 14.55 8.00
C PRO A 90 -6.14 14.28 8.22
N GLU A 91 -6.86 13.90 7.17
CA GLU A 91 -8.29 13.60 7.26
C GLU A 91 -8.56 12.40 8.16
N VAL A 92 -7.79 11.34 7.98
CA VAL A 92 -7.95 10.11 8.78
C VAL A 92 -7.50 10.35 10.20
N ARG A 93 -6.39 11.08 10.40
CA ARG A 93 -5.94 11.45 11.75
C ARG A 93 -7.03 12.20 12.51
N LYS A 94 -7.70 13.12 11.84
CA LYS A 94 -8.79 13.88 12.43
C LYS A 94 -9.94 12.98 12.86
N GLN A 95 -10.28 11.98 12.01
CA GLN A 95 -11.34 11.02 12.33
C GLN A 95 -10.95 10.13 13.52
N LEU A 96 -9.67 9.79 13.64
CA LEU A 96 -9.16 8.97 14.72
C LEU A 96 -8.92 9.75 16.02
N GLY A 97 -8.94 11.08 15.96
CA GLY A 97 -8.71 11.92 17.13
C GLY A 97 -7.24 12.04 17.55
N ILE A 98 -6.35 11.92 16.60
CA ILE A 98 -4.90 11.98 16.89
C ILE A 98 -4.19 13.08 16.11
#